data_acdef9a91ce099a4b64b923ca0b13d60
#
_entry.id   acdef9a91ce099a4b64b923ca0b13d60
#
_cell.length_a   1.000
_cell.length_b   1.000
_cell.length_c   1.000
_cell.angle_alpha   90.00
_cell.angle_beta   90.00
_cell.angle_gamma   90.00
#
_symmetry.space_group_name_H-M   'P 1'
#
loop_
_entity.id
_entity.type
_entity.pdbx_description
1 polymer ?
#
loop_
_entity_poly.entity_id
_entity_poly.type
_entity_poly.pdbx_seq_one_letter_code
_entity_poly.pdbx_strand_id
1 'polypeptide(L)'
;MKKVLNIFTIALIIIFAIISCQEGSDSSSSASYSNKVIKVGFAGDSDYQIWNPIVSNLAKEGITVELVTFADYTIPNQALNDGEIDLNAFQHYAYFNDEVSNKGYKLTAIANTYISAMNIYSKKIKSVSEVKKGDKVAIPNDPTNGGRALKVLEAAGLIKVKPEAGDTPSVSDIIENPLNLDIITVDAGGIYSLLPDVACAVINGNYAIDFGLNPGSDYIFKDDPAIYSGNSFVNLIAARTKDKDNELYKKVVAAYQSETVEEIYANNFKGSYLPTWK
;
A
#
# COMPACT_ATOMS: atom_id res chain seq x y z
N MET A 1 64.16 59.62 9.89
CA MET A 1 65.29 59.40 10.81
C MET A 1 65.10 58.08 11.50
N LYS A 2 66.18 57.26 11.49
CA LYS A 2 66.50 56.04 12.31
C LYS A 2 65.67 54.83 12.06
N LYS A 3 66.16 53.82 11.33
CA LYS A 3 67.17 52.72 11.62
C LYS A 3 66.49 51.56 12.27
N VAL A 4 66.35 50.45 11.55
CA VAL A 4 67.17 49.19 11.46
C VAL A 4 67.14 48.34 12.75
N LEU A 5 66.71 47.14 12.63
CA LEU A 5 67.57 45.96 12.94
C LEU A 5 66.88 44.59 12.54
N ASN A 6 67.56 43.90 11.66
CA ASN A 6 67.40 42.49 11.37
C ASN A 6 67.90 41.63 12.57
N ILE A 7 67.17 40.55 12.89
CA ILE A 7 67.80 39.41 13.55
C ILE A 7 67.31 38.13 12.88
N PHE A 8 68.22 37.44 12.20
CA PHE A 8 68.13 36.08 11.74
C PHE A 8 68.19 35.13 12.96
N THR A 9 67.31 34.19 13.05
CA THR A 9 67.54 33.02 13.91
C THR A 9 67.20 31.76 13.13
N ILE A 10 68.21 30.98 12.82
CA ILE A 10 68.24 29.66 12.26
C ILE A 10 67.75 28.70 13.35
N ALA A 11 66.74 27.92 13.09
CA ALA A 11 66.33 26.82 13.94
C ALA A 11 66.32 25.51 13.17
N LEU A 12 67.07 24.61 13.64
CA LEU A 12 67.47 23.26 13.27
C LEU A 12 66.26 22.33 13.05
N ILE A 13 66.21 21.67 11.89
CA ILE A 13 65.29 20.60 11.58
C ILE A 13 65.77 19.29 12.22
N ILE A 14 65.04 18.78 13.18
CA ILE A 14 65.21 17.41 13.67
C ILE A 14 64.08 16.56 13.05
N ILE A 15 64.45 15.70 12.10
CA ILE A 15 63.57 14.70 11.52
C ILE A 15 63.51 13.51 12.49
N PHE A 16 62.37 13.32 13.15
CA PHE A 16 62.04 12.08 13.84
C PHE A 16 61.14 11.23 12.94
N ALA A 17 61.69 10.20 12.33
CA ALA A 17 60.92 9.16 11.66
C ALA A 17 60.23 8.30 12.72
N ILE A 18 58.93 8.44 12.90
CA ILE A 18 58.10 7.49 13.66
C ILE A 18 57.44 6.59 12.64
N ILE A 19 57.90 5.35 12.56
CA ILE A 19 57.25 4.25 11.92
C ILE A 19 56.03 3.91 12.80
N SER A 20 54.83 4.36 12.41
CA SER A 20 53.58 3.91 13.02
C SER A 20 53.01 2.76 12.21
N CYS A 21 52.92 1.60 12.82
CA CYS A 21 52.16 0.46 12.33
C CYS A 21 50.74 0.90 12.14
N GLN A 22 50.25 0.83 10.89
CA GLN A 22 48.90 1.07 10.52
C GLN A 22 48.13 -0.24 10.75
N GLU A 23 47.55 -0.38 11.93
CA GLU A 23 46.46 -1.34 12.12
C GLU A 23 45.28 -0.89 11.25
N GLY A 24 44.89 -1.74 10.31
CA GLY A 24 43.72 -1.56 9.48
C GLY A 24 42.48 -1.61 10.37
N SER A 25 41.96 -0.44 10.72
CA SER A 25 40.60 -0.31 11.20
C SER A 25 39.68 -0.34 9.98
N ASP A 26 38.99 -1.46 9.79
CA ASP A 26 37.77 -1.51 8.97
C ASP A 26 36.80 -0.50 9.53
N SER A 27 36.86 0.72 9.01
CA SER A 27 35.80 1.68 9.19
C SER A 27 34.63 1.26 8.30
N SER A 28 33.70 0.47 8.86
CA SER A 28 32.36 0.41 8.34
C SER A 28 31.84 1.83 8.29
N SER A 29 31.81 2.42 7.08
CA SER A 29 31.19 3.70 6.84
C SER A 29 29.70 3.55 7.10
N SER A 30 29.27 3.84 8.32
CA SER A 30 27.87 4.16 8.59
C SER A 30 27.58 5.43 7.81
N ALA A 31 26.97 5.27 6.63
CA ALA A 31 26.46 6.40 5.87
C ALA A 31 25.51 7.14 6.82
N SER A 32 25.93 8.34 7.25
CA SER A 32 25.09 9.22 8.05
C SER A 32 23.92 9.67 7.16
N TYR A 33 22.78 9.01 7.30
CA TYR A 33 21.51 9.42 6.68
C TYR A 33 20.93 10.61 7.43
N SER A 34 21.72 11.71 7.56
CA SER A 34 21.36 12.86 8.37
C SER A 34 20.09 13.53 7.82
N ASN A 35 19.04 13.51 8.63
CA ASN A 35 17.89 14.41 8.65
C ASN A 35 16.83 14.34 7.53
N LYS A 36 16.80 13.35 6.63
CA LYS A 36 15.67 13.23 5.71
C LYS A 36 14.56 12.36 6.33
N VAL A 37 13.42 12.99 6.61
CA VAL A 37 12.18 12.28 6.98
C VAL A 37 11.57 11.71 5.70
N ILE A 38 11.25 10.42 5.67
CA ILE A 38 10.50 9.76 4.59
C ILE A 38 9.04 9.73 4.97
N LYS A 39 8.18 10.36 4.18
CA LYS A 39 6.74 10.35 4.39
C LYS A 39 6.11 9.22 3.61
N VAL A 40 5.39 8.32 4.30
CA VAL A 40 4.69 7.19 3.71
C VAL A 40 3.20 7.35 3.89
N GLY A 41 2.46 7.43 2.76
CA GLY A 41 1.02 7.56 2.73
C GLY A 41 0.31 6.21 2.57
N PHE A 42 -0.79 6.01 3.29
CA PHE A 42 -1.70 4.86 3.14
C PHE A 42 -3.15 5.26 3.44
N ALA A 43 -4.10 4.39 3.13
CA ALA A 43 -5.52 4.69 3.31
C ALA A 43 -6.15 3.82 4.40
N GLY A 44 -6.82 4.46 5.36
CA GLY A 44 -7.42 3.83 6.52
C GLY A 44 -6.43 3.64 7.68
N ASP A 45 -6.92 3.12 8.80
CA ASP A 45 -6.15 3.03 10.04
C ASP A 45 -5.54 1.63 10.29
N SER A 46 -6.05 0.58 9.66
CA SER A 46 -5.56 -0.79 9.85
C SER A 46 -4.09 -0.95 9.52
N ASP A 47 -3.58 -0.20 8.54
CA ASP A 47 -2.20 -0.28 8.08
C ASP A 47 -1.17 0.24 9.10
N TYR A 48 -1.59 1.02 10.13
CA TYR A 48 -0.72 1.36 11.26
C TYR A 48 -0.17 0.11 11.96
N GLN A 49 -0.92 -1.00 11.97
CA GLN A 49 -0.46 -2.27 12.55
C GLN A 49 0.76 -2.84 11.80
N ILE A 50 0.86 -2.57 10.50
CA ILE A 50 1.99 -2.98 9.65
C ILE A 50 3.13 -1.98 9.78
N TRP A 51 2.82 -0.68 9.64
CA TRP A 51 3.83 0.35 9.51
C TRP A 51 4.52 0.72 10.83
N ASN A 52 3.85 0.69 11.98
CA ASN A 52 4.46 1.08 13.26
C ASN A 52 5.70 0.24 13.62
N PRO A 53 5.70 -1.11 13.49
CA PRO A 53 6.90 -1.92 13.69
C PRO A 53 8.01 -1.59 12.68
N ILE A 54 7.67 -1.33 11.41
CA ILE A 54 8.62 -0.94 10.35
C ILE A 54 9.30 0.37 10.73
N VAL A 55 8.54 1.40 11.10
CA VAL A 55 9.06 2.71 11.57
C VAL A 55 10.00 2.53 12.74
N SER A 56 9.61 1.72 13.74
CA SER A 56 10.44 1.45 14.92
C SER A 56 11.76 0.77 14.57
N ASN A 57 11.77 -0.14 13.60
CA ASN A 57 12.98 -0.83 13.16
C ASN A 57 13.90 0.09 12.34
N LEU A 58 13.35 0.86 11.42
CA LEU A 58 14.10 1.83 10.61
C LEU A 58 14.73 2.93 11.47
N ALA A 59 14.05 3.36 12.54
CA ALA A 59 14.58 4.33 13.49
C ALA A 59 15.85 3.86 14.18
N LYS A 60 16.02 2.55 14.45
CA LYS A 60 17.25 1.96 15.00
C LYS A 60 18.43 2.05 14.02
N GLU A 61 18.13 2.15 12.72
CA GLU A 61 19.12 2.37 11.65
C GLU A 61 19.37 3.86 11.35
N GLY A 62 18.76 4.78 12.12
CA GLY A 62 18.87 6.23 11.91
C GLY A 62 17.97 6.75 10.75
N ILE A 63 16.99 5.97 10.31
CA ILE A 63 16.05 6.37 9.26
C ILE A 63 14.73 6.78 9.90
N THR A 64 14.33 8.04 9.69
CA THR A 64 13.07 8.58 10.19
C THR A 64 11.97 8.42 9.15
N VAL A 65 10.86 7.77 9.52
CA VAL A 65 9.68 7.61 8.70
C VAL A 65 8.48 8.27 9.39
N GLU A 66 7.78 9.15 8.66
CA GLU A 66 6.51 9.77 9.08
C GLU A 66 5.36 9.08 8.33
N LEU A 67 4.34 8.67 9.05
CA LEU A 67 3.16 8.03 8.50
C LEU A 67 2.06 9.05 8.26
N VAL A 68 1.49 9.05 7.05
CA VAL A 68 0.41 9.94 6.64
C VAL A 68 -0.79 9.10 6.23
N THR A 69 -1.88 9.14 7.00
CA THR A 69 -3.11 8.42 6.66
C THR A 69 -4.06 9.29 5.86
N PHE A 70 -4.76 8.67 4.92
CA PHE A 70 -5.80 9.28 4.10
C PHE A 70 -7.13 8.56 4.33
N ALA A 71 -8.23 9.32 4.29
CA ALA A 71 -9.56 8.77 4.52
C ALA A 71 -10.09 7.95 3.32
N ASP A 72 -9.59 8.24 2.12
CA ASP A 72 -10.03 7.63 0.87
C ASP A 72 -8.87 7.34 -0.09
N TYR A 73 -9.17 6.69 -1.22
CA TYR A 73 -8.18 6.32 -2.22
C TYR A 73 -7.84 7.42 -3.23
N THR A 74 -8.58 8.53 -3.28
CA THR A 74 -8.48 9.52 -4.35
C THR A 74 -7.30 10.48 -4.19
N ILE A 75 -6.81 10.68 -2.97
CA ILE A 75 -5.80 11.69 -2.63
C ILE A 75 -4.35 11.17 -2.65
N PRO A 76 -4.03 9.92 -2.20
CA PRO A 76 -2.64 9.54 -1.96
C PRO A 76 -1.73 9.60 -3.19
N ASN A 77 -2.24 9.28 -4.40
CA ASN A 77 -1.44 9.36 -5.63
C ASN A 77 -1.14 10.80 -6.04
N GLN A 78 -2.07 11.72 -5.85
CA GLN A 78 -1.84 13.13 -6.07
C GLN A 78 -0.79 13.66 -5.09
N ALA A 79 -0.96 13.40 -3.79
CA ALA A 79 0.00 13.82 -2.75
C ALA A 79 1.42 13.29 -3.03
N LEU A 80 1.55 12.04 -3.53
CA LEU A 80 2.84 11.49 -3.94
C LEU A 80 3.41 12.19 -5.17
N ASN A 81 2.59 12.44 -6.21
CA ASN A 81 3.01 13.12 -7.42
C ASN A 81 3.48 14.55 -7.15
N ASP A 82 2.78 15.26 -6.27
CA ASP A 82 3.03 16.65 -5.90
C ASP A 82 4.19 16.79 -4.88
N GLY A 83 4.64 15.67 -4.29
CA GLY A 83 5.79 15.63 -3.38
C GLY A 83 5.43 15.94 -1.93
N GLU A 84 4.16 15.89 -1.55
CA GLU A 84 3.70 16.04 -0.16
C GLU A 84 4.04 14.81 0.68
N ILE A 85 4.07 13.63 0.04
CA ILE A 85 4.60 12.37 0.58
C ILE A 85 5.69 11.81 -0.34
N ASP A 86 6.49 10.88 0.15
CA ASP A 86 7.61 10.27 -0.57
C ASP A 86 7.30 8.91 -1.17
N LEU A 87 6.48 8.13 -0.48
CA LEU A 87 5.98 6.81 -0.87
C LEU A 87 4.48 6.73 -0.58
N ASN A 88 3.76 5.90 -1.30
CA ASN A 88 2.46 5.42 -0.84
C ASN A 88 2.34 3.89 -0.93
N ALA A 89 1.50 3.30 -0.07
CA ALA A 89 1.28 1.86 0.01
C ALA A 89 -0.19 1.60 0.41
N PHE A 90 -1.12 1.68 -0.56
CA PHE A 90 -2.55 1.53 -0.28
C PHE A 90 -3.33 0.86 -1.42
N GLN A 91 -2.70 0.69 -2.59
CA GLN A 91 -3.37 0.42 -3.86
C GLN A 91 -2.80 -0.82 -4.54
N HIS A 92 -3.64 -1.47 -5.32
CA HIS A 92 -3.24 -2.55 -6.21
C HIS A 92 -2.90 -2.05 -7.62
N TYR A 93 -2.25 -2.89 -8.43
CA TYR A 93 -1.78 -2.52 -9.78
C TYR A 93 -2.89 -2.01 -10.70
N ALA A 94 -4.07 -2.59 -10.68
CA ALA A 94 -5.18 -2.12 -11.54
C ALA A 94 -5.53 -0.67 -11.22
N TYR A 95 -5.69 -0.31 -9.94
CA TYR A 95 -5.97 1.06 -9.51
C TYR A 95 -4.82 2.01 -9.84
N PHE A 96 -3.58 1.61 -9.49
CA PHE A 96 -2.38 2.39 -9.77
C PHE A 96 -2.24 2.72 -11.27
N ASN A 97 -2.38 1.72 -12.14
CA ASN A 97 -2.23 1.89 -13.58
C ASN A 97 -3.33 2.77 -14.17
N ASP A 98 -4.57 2.63 -13.70
CA ASP A 98 -5.71 3.46 -14.09
C ASP A 98 -5.46 4.94 -13.73
N GLU A 99 -5.10 5.21 -12.47
CA GLU A 99 -4.80 6.56 -11.99
C GLU A 99 -3.61 7.21 -12.71
N VAL A 100 -2.50 6.48 -12.87
CA VAL A 100 -1.30 6.96 -13.58
C VAL A 100 -1.62 7.29 -15.04
N SER A 101 -2.38 6.41 -15.72
CA SER A 101 -2.76 6.60 -17.11
C SER A 101 -3.70 7.79 -17.30
N ASN A 102 -4.78 7.84 -16.51
CA ASN A 102 -5.84 8.82 -16.68
C ASN A 102 -5.45 10.22 -16.19
N LYS A 103 -4.66 10.31 -15.12
CA LYS A 103 -4.24 11.60 -14.54
C LYS A 103 -2.83 12.04 -14.97
N GLY A 104 -2.09 11.19 -15.67
CA GLY A 104 -0.76 11.51 -16.20
C GLY A 104 0.31 11.64 -15.12
N TYR A 105 0.11 11.03 -13.95
CA TYR A 105 1.06 11.05 -12.84
C TYR A 105 2.40 10.44 -13.23
N LYS A 106 3.49 10.95 -12.66
CA LYS A 106 4.85 10.44 -12.87
C LYS A 106 5.27 9.56 -11.70
N LEU A 107 4.55 8.46 -11.51
CA LEU A 107 4.72 7.48 -10.45
C LEU A 107 5.19 6.13 -11.01
N THR A 108 5.84 5.35 -10.17
CA THR A 108 6.36 4.01 -10.48
C THR A 108 6.15 3.10 -9.27
N ALA A 109 5.62 1.89 -9.49
CA ALA A 109 5.60 0.84 -8.49
C ALA A 109 7.05 0.36 -8.25
N ILE A 110 7.49 0.34 -7.00
CA ILE A 110 8.85 -0.05 -6.61
C ILE A 110 8.92 -1.37 -5.85
N ALA A 111 7.78 -1.86 -5.32
CA ALA A 111 7.71 -3.14 -4.63
C ALA A 111 6.27 -3.67 -4.60
N ASN A 112 6.13 -5.01 -4.59
CA ASN A 112 4.87 -5.67 -4.24
C ASN A 112 4.71 -5.73 -2.73
N THR A 113 3.47 -5.77 -2.26
CA THR A 113 3.15 -5.92 -0.83
C THR A 113 2.28 -7.16 -0.59
N TYR A 114 0.99 -7.08 -0.75
CA TYR A 114 0.06 -8.18 -0.47
C TYR A 114 -1.07 -8.23 -1.50
N ILE A 115 -1.81 -9.34 -1.49
CA ILE A 115 -3.16 -9.38 -2.04
C ILE A 115 -4.14 -9.60 -0.89
N SER A 116 -5.24 -8.84 -0.86
CA SER A 116 -6.30 -9.03 0.12
C SER A 116 -7.60 -9.45 -0.55
N ALA A 117 -8.40 -10.26 0.18
CA ALA A 117 -9.72 -10.63 -0.26
C ALA A 117 -10.68 -9.43 -0.25
N MET A 118 -11.60 -9.39 -1.21
CA MET A 118 -12.67 -8.41 -1.33
C MET A 118 -14.01 -9.12 -1.15
N ASN A 119 -14.38 -9.41 0.09
CA ASN A 119 -15.50 -10.29 0.42
C ASN A 119 -16.88 -9.61 0.30
N ILE A 120 -17.93 -10.41 0.22
CA ILE A 120 -19.33 -9.95 0.37
C ILE A 120 -19.72 -10.03 1.85
N TYR A 121 -20.21 -8.93 2.39
CA TYR A 121 -20.68 -8.81 3.78
C TYR A 121 -22.15 -8.43 3.86
N SER A 122 -22.80 -8.77 4.96
CA SER A 122 -24.18 -8.40 5.24
C SER A 122 -24.45 -8.28 6.75
N LYS A 123 -25.36 -7.38 7.10
CA LYS A 123 -25.98 -7.30 8.43
C LYS A 123 -27.39 -7.92 8.47
N LYS A 124 -27.95 -8.32 7.31
CA LYS A 124 -29.32 -8.78 7.18
C LYS A 124 -29.46 -10.28 6.91
N ILE A 125 -28.53 -10.85 6.14
CA ILE A 125 -28.56 -12.25 5.69
C ILE A 125 -27.25 -12.96 6.06
N LYS A 126 -27.27 -14.28 6.07
CA LYS A 126 -26.13 -15.13 6.47
C LYS A 126 -25.48 -15.87 5.29
N SER A 127 -26.13 -15.88 4.14
CA SER A 127 -25.66 -16.54 2.92
C SER A 127 -26.13 -15.77 1.69
N VAL A 128 -25.32 -15.80 0.61
CA VAL A 128 -25.73 -15.26 -0.69
C VAL A 128 -26.98 -15.92 -1.27
N SER A 129 -27.30 -17.14 -0.85
CA SER A 129 -28.52 -17.84 -1.25
C SER A 129 -29.82 -17.22 -0.69
N GLU A 130 -29.70 -16.34 0.29
CA GLU A 130 -30.83 -15.60 0.88
C GLU A 130 -31.13 -14.26 0.17
N VAL A 131 -30.28 -13.87 -0.79
CA VAL A 131 -30.49 -12.66 -1.61
C VAL A 131 -31.75 -12.83 -2.46
N LYS A 132 -32.62 -11.80 -2.46
CA LYS A 132 -33.95 -11.84 -3.09
C LYS A 132 -34.00 -10.94 -4.31
N LYS A 133 -35.02 -11.18 -5.12
CA LYS A 133 -35.32 -10.34 -6.28
C LYS A 133 -35.54 -8.86 -5.87
N GLY A 134 -34.82 -7.96 -6.54
CA GLY A 134 -34.90 -6.52 -6.31
C GLY A 134 -34.07 -6.02 -5.14
N ASP A 135 -33.31 -6.91 -4.49
CA ASP A 135 -32.43 -6.49 -3.40
C ASP A 135 -31.35 -5.53 -3.87
N LYS A 136 -30.98 -4.60 -2.98
CA LYS A 136 -29.89 -3.66 -3.19
C LYS A 136 -28.56 -4.29 -2.79
N VAL A 137 -27.53 -4.13 -3.65
CA VAL A 137 -26.18 -4.58 -3.42
C VAL A 137 -25.22 -3.40 -3.64
N ALA A 138 -24.44 -3.04 -2.61
CA ALA A 138 -23.48 -1.94 -2.72
C ALA A 138 -22.09 -2.43 -3.15
N ILE A 139 -21.45 -1.68 -4.06
CA ILE A 139 -20.09 -1.93 -4.54
C ILE A 139 -19.31 -0.61 -4.63
N PRO A 140 -17.95 -0.64 -4.69
CA PRO A 140 -17.14 0.55 -4.94
C PRO A 140 -17.49 1.23 -6.27
N ASN A 141 -17.37 2.56 -6.30
CA ASN A 141 -17.69 3.38 -7.47
C ASN A 141 -16.51 3.62 -8.42
N ASP A 142 -15.28 3.37 -7.96
CA ASP A 142 -14.12 3.49 -8.86
C ASP A 142 -14.09 2.31 -9.85
N PRO A 143 -13.59 2.53 -11.08
CA PRO A 143 -13.68 1.53 -12.15
C PRO A 143 -13.03 0.20 -11.80
N THR A 144 -11.93 0.21 -11.05
CA THR A 144 -11.12 -0.99 -10.79
C THR A 144 -11.66 -1.81 -9.62
N ASN A 145 -11.98 -1.18 -8.50
CA ASN A 145 -12.60 -1.89 -7.36
C ASN A 145 -14.07 -2.24 -7.66
N GLY A 146 -14.81 -1.36 -8.35
CA GLY A 146 -16.18 -1.67 -8.82
C GLY A 146 -16.19 -2.87 -9.75
N GLY A 147 -15.27 -2.93 -10.71
CA GLY A 147 -15.12 -4.07 -11.61
C GLY A 147 -14.75 -5.34 -10.87
N ARG A 148 -13.79 -5.29 -9.95
CA ARG A 148 -13.46 -6.43 -9.07
C ARG A 148 -14.67 -6.89 -8.27
N ALA A 149 -15.45 -5.96 -7.72
CA ALA A 149 -16.67 -6.30 -6.97
C ALA A 149 -17.70 -7.03 -7.84
N LEU A 150 -17.84 -6.63 -9.10
CA LEU A 150 -18.73 -7.36 -10.05
C LEU A 150 -18.22 -8.77 -10.33
N LYS A 151 -16.89 -8.99 -10.41
CA LYS A 151 -16.31 -10.34 -10.52
C LYS A 151 -16.59 -11.19 -9.27
N VAL A 152 -16.55 -10.59 -8.08
CA VAL A 152 -16.93 -11.28 -6.82
C VAL A 152 -18.41 -11.66 -6.82
N LEU A 153 -19.30 -10.76 -7.28
CA LEU A 153 -20.74 -11.06 -7.42
C LEU A 153 -20.99 -12.16 -8.45
N GLU A 154 -20.21 -12.18 -9.54
CA GLU A 154 -20.26 -13.25 -10.55
C GLU A 154 -19.83 -14.60 -9.95
N ALA A 155 -18.70 -14.62 -9.22
CA ALA A 155 -18.23 -15.83 -8.54
C ALA A 155 -19.23 -16.35 -7.48
N ALA A 156 -19.98 -15.43 -6.84
CA ALA A 156 -21.07 -15.77 -5.94
C ALA A 156 -22.35 -16.28 -6.63
N GLY A 157 -22.39 -16.28 -7.98
CA GLY A 157 -23.54 -16.73 -8.77
C GLY A 157 -24.73 -15.74 -8.77
N LEU A 158 -24.51 -14.49 -8.38
CA LEU A 158 -25.56 -13.47 -8.29
C LEU A 158 -25.82 -12.76 -9.62
N ILE A 159 -24.78 -12.57 -10.42
CA ILE A 159 -24.84 -11.93 -11.76
C ILE A 159 -23.89 -12.68 -12.71
N LYS A 160 -23.89 -12.24 -13.98
CA LYS A 160 -22.88 -12.64 -14.96
C LYS A 160 -22.44 -11.43 -15.76
N VAL A 161 -21.14 -11.27 -15.96
CA VAL A 161 -20.55 -10.19 -16.75
C VAL A 161 -20.02 -10.71 -18.07
N LYS A 162 -19.82 -9.81 -19.05
CA LYS A 162 -19.21 -10.16 -20.35
C LYS A 162 -17.79 -10.68 -20.14
N PRO A 163 -17.41 -11.86 -20.68
CA PRO A 163 -16.07 -12.42 -20.55
C PRO A 163 -14.96 -11.47 -21.06
N GLU A 164 -15.25 -10.73 -22.15
CA GLU A 164 -14.31 -9.79 -22.76
C GLU A 164 -14.03 -8.54 -21.93
N ALA A 165 -14.82 -8.26 -20.88
CA ALA A 165 -14.58 -7.13 -19.99
C ALA A 165 -13.40 -7.35 -19.02
N GLY A 166 -12.82 -8.55 -18.97
CA GLY A 166 -11.63 -8.86 -18.17
C GLY A 166 -11.85 -8.73 -16.66
N ASP A 167 -10.83 -8.23 -15.95
CA ASP A 167 -10.83 -8.14 -14.48
C ASP A 167 -11.58 -6.90 -13.93
N THR A 168 -11.89 -5.92 -14.80
CA THR A 168 -12.50 -4.65 -14.38
C THR A 168 -13.76 -4.31 -15.18
N PRO A 169 -14.79 -5.20 -15.22
CA PRO A 169 -16.06 -4.91 -15.88
C PRO A 169 -16.76 -3.71 -15.21
N SER A 170 -17.61 -3.03 -15.98
CA SER A 170 -18.53 -2.01 -15.49
C SER A 170 -19.94 -2.60 -15.26
N VAL A 171 -20.83 -1.86 -14.59
CA VAL A 171 -22.23 -2.27 -14.41
C VAL A 171 -22.92 -2.51 -15.77
N SER A 172 -22.55 -1.77 -16.82
CA SER A 172 -23.07 -1.97 -18.18
C SER A 172 -22.62 -3.27 -18.85
N ASP A 173 -21.64 -3.95 -18.30
CA ASP A 173 -21.16 -5.25 -18.78
C ASP A 173 -21.89 -6.44 -18.13
N ILE A 174 -22.85 -6.19 -17.26
CA ILE A 174 -23.70 -7.24 -16.71
C ILE A 174 -24.64 -7.76 -17.82
N ILE A 175 -24.51 -9.06 -18.15
CA ILE A 175 -25.32 -9.73 -19.17
C ILE A 175 -26.43 -10.62 -18.59
N GLU A 176 -26.27 -11.07 -17.32
CA GLU A 176 -27.32 -11.77 -16.60
C GLU A 176 -27.45 -11.18 -15.18
N ASN A 177 -28.69 -10.88 -14.79
CA ASN A 177 -29.05 -10.43 -13.44
C ASN A 177 -30.42 -11.07 -13.10
N PRO A 178 -30.47 -12.37 -12.83
CA PRO A 178 -31.70 -13.12 -12.69
C PRO A 178 -32.58 -12.67 -11.53
N LEU A 179 -31.96 -12.09 -10.52
CA LEU A 179 -32.67 -11.53 -9.36
C LEU A 179 -33.03 -10.04 -9.53
N ASN A 180 -32.74 -9.41 -10.69
CA ASN A 180 -32.92 -7.97 -10.89
C ASN A 180 -32.35 -7.15 -9.71
N LEU A 181 -31.13 -7.46 -9.29
CA LEU A 181 -30.44 -6.75 -8.21
C LEU A 181 -30.24 -5.27 -8.59
N ASP A 182 -30.49 -4.38 -7.64
CA ASP A 182 -30.17 -2.96 -7.74
C ASP A 182 -28.73 -2.74 -7.29
N ILE A 183 -27.81 -2.61 -8.26
CA ILE A 183 -26.39 -2.41 -7.98
C ILE A 183 -26.12 -0.94 -7.70
N ILE A 184 -25.80 -0.63 -6.45
CA ILE A 184 -25.50 0.74 -5.98
C ILE A 184 -23.98 0.92 -5.92
N THR A 185 -23.47 1.92 -6.64
CA THR A 185 -22.05 2.28 -6.61
C THR A 185 -21.81 3.44 -5.64
N VAL A 186 -20.85 3.28 -4.72
CA VAL A 186 -20.56 4.22 -3.63
C VAL A 186 -19.07 4.31 -3.42
N ASP A 187 -18.58 5.41 -2.87
CA ASP A 187 -17.19 5.49 -2.41
C ASP A 187 -16.84 4.31 -1.49
N ALA A 188 -15.68 3.69 -1.73
CA ALA A 188 -15.28 2.46 -1.06
C ALA A 188 -15.25 2.59 0.48
N GLY A 189 -14.81 3.76 1.01
CA GLY A 189 -14.79 4.04 2.45
C GLY A 189 -16.18 4.19 3.07
N GLY A 190 -17.21 4.50 2.26
CA GLY A 190 -18.59 4.68 2.71
C GLY A 190 -19.45 3.42 2.75
N ILE A 191 -19.01 2.33 2.08
CA ILE A 191 -19.86 1.14 1.85
C ILE A 191 -20.31 0.47 3.15
N TYR A 192 -19.42 0.33 4.14
CA TYR A 192 -19.77 -0.32 5.41
C TYR A 192 -20.99 0.34 6.09
N SER A 193 -21.08 1.66 6.00
CA SER A 193 -22.20 2.42 6.61
C SER A 193 -23.54 2.10 5.98
N LEU A 194 -23.56 1.57 4.74
CA LEU A 194 -24.78 1.18 4.03
C LEU A 194 -25.25 -0.25 4.36
N LEU A 195 -24.45 -1.08 5.05
CA LEU A 195 -24.84 -2.47 5.35
C LEU A 195 -26.22 -2.61 6.02
N PRO A 196 -26.70 -1.69 6.87
CA PRO A 196 -28.07 -1.76 7.40
C PRO A 196 -29.16 -1.53 6.34
N ASP A 197 -28.87 -0.86 5.22
CA ASP A 197 -29.86 -0.42 4.22
C ASP A 197 -29.87 -1.31 2.98
N VAL A 198 -28.80 -2.06 2.70
CA VAL A 198 -28.67 -2.99 1.57
C VAL A 198 -28.80 -4.45 2.00
N ALA A 199 -29.05 -5.36 1.08
CA ALA A 199 -29.06 -6.79 1.36
C ALA A 199 -27.63 -7.29 1.68
N CYS A 200 -26.67 -6.84 0.87
CA CYS A 200 -25.22 -7.12 1.09
C CYS A 200 -24.38 -6.08 0.37
N ALA A 201 -23.09 -6.09 0.66
CA ALA A 201 -22.12 -5.21 0.00
C ALA A 201 -20.76 -5.92 -0.20
N VAL A 202 -20.05 -5.53 -1.27
CA VAL A 202 -18.66 -5.96 -1.50
C VAL A 202 -17.74 -4.89 -0.94
N ILE A 203 -16.87 -5.26 0.01
CA ILE A 203 -16.05 -4.30 0.77
C ILE A 203 -14.58 -4.65 0.63
N ASN A 204 -13.74 -3.64 0.35
CA ASN A 204 -12.28 -3.77 0.32
C ASN A 204 -11.74 -4.22 1.67
N GLY A 205 -10.69 -5.08 1.65
CA GLY A 205 -10.18 -5.74 2.85
C GLY A 205 -9.73 -4.80 3.96
N ASN A 206 -9.04 -3.70 3.64
CA ASN A 206 -8.62 -2.71 4.62
C ASN A 206 -9.83 -2.02 5.29
N TYR A 207 -10.81 -1.56 4.51
CA TYR A 207 -12.02 -0.96 5.09
C TYR A 207 -12.86 -1.95 5.90
N ALA A 208 -12.91 -3.22 5.50
CA ALA A 208 -13.57 -4.24 6.32
C ALA A 208 -12.91 -4.31 7.72
N ILE A 209 -11.58 -4.31 7.79
CA ILE A 209 -10.82 -4.36 9.04
C ILE A 209 -11.00 -3.05 9.83
N ASP A 210 -10.90 -1.88 9.18
CA ASP A 210 -11.05 -0.57 9.81
C ASP A 210 -12.40 -0.42 10.52
N PHE A 211 -13.45 -1.00 9.95
CA PHE A 211 -14.79 -1.00 10.55
C PHE A 211 -15.08 -2.19 11.45
N GLY A 212 -14.05 -2.96 11.81
CA GLY A 212 -14.12 -4.05 12.80
C GLY A 212 -14.70 -5.36 12.28
N LEU A 213 -14.85 -5.54 10.96
CA LEU A 213 -15.16 -6.85 10.37
C LEU A 213 -13.92 -7.74 10.38
N ASN A 214 -14.13 -9.03 10.56
CA ASN A 214 -13.10 -10.04 10.40
C ASN A 214 -13.19 -10.66 9.00
N PRO A 215 -12.26 -10.34 8.06
CA PRO A 215 -12.30 -10.89 6.71
C PRO A 215 -12.13 -12.43 6.65
N GLY A 216 -11.72 -13.04 7.74
CA GLY A 216 -11.61 -14.51 7.87
C GLY A 216 -12.91 -15.21 8.23
N SER A 217 -13.95 -14.49 8.74
CA SER A 217 -15.16 -15.11 9.29
C SER A 217 -16.48 -14.39 9.02
N ASP A 218 -16.48 -13.05 8.89
CA ASP A 218 -17.73 -12.26 8.94
C ASP A 218 -18.40 -12.10 7.56
N TYR A 219 -17.84 -12.71 6.52
CA TYR A 219 -18.37 -12.66 5.17
C TYR A 219 -19.57 -13.63 4.98
N ILE A 220 -20.44 -13.32 4.02
CA ILE A 220 -21.45 -14.23 3.50
C ILE A 220 -20.99 -14.92 2.20
N PHE A 221 -19.92 -14.39 1.56
CA PHE A 221 -19.17 -15.00 0.46
C PHE A 221 -17.72 -14.54 0.52
N LYS A 222 -16.78 -15.49 0.42
CA LYS A 222 -15.34 -15.24 0.44
C LYS A 222 -14.82 -15.08 -0.98
N ASP A 223 -14.13 -13.96 -1.24
CA ASP A 223 -13.36 -13.76 -2.47
C ASP A 223 -12.21 -14.79 -2.57
N ASP A 224 -11.99 -15.31 -3.77
CA ASP A 224 -10.84 -16.16 -4.09
C ASP A 224 -9.90 -15.41 -5.03
N PRO A 225 -8.69 -14.99 -4.55
CA PRO A 225 -7.71 -14.33 -5.41
C PRO A 225 -7.31 -15.13 -6.66
N ALA A 226 -7.52 -16.43 -6.70
CA ALA A 226 -7.19 -17.28 -7.85
C ALA A 226 -8.08 -17.02 -9.09
N ILE A 227 -9.21 -16.32 -8.95
CA ILE A 227 -10.08 -15.98 -10.08
C ILE A 227 -9.54 -14.83 -10.94
N TYR A 228 -8.54 -14.10 -10.44
CA TYR A 228 -7.97 -12.94 -11.13
C TYR A 228 -6.73 -13.29 -11.93
N SER A 229 -6.54 -12.64 -13.08
CA SER A 229 -5.37 -12.84 -13.93
C SER A 229 -4.17 -12.02 -13.45
N GLY A 230 -2.99 -12.63 -13.49
CA GLY A 230 -1.72 -11.93 -13.22
C GLY A 230 -1.68 -11.20 -11.87
N ASN A 231 -1.15 -9.98 -11.88
CA ASN A 231 -0.92 -9.17 -10.67
C ASN A 231 -1.93 -8.03 -10.50
N SER A 232 -3.08 -8.04 -11.22
CA SER A 232 -4.02 -6.91 -11.25
C SER A 232 -4.39 -6.38 -9.86
N PHE A 233 -4.60 -7.28 -8.89
CA PHE A 233 -5.02 -6.92 -7.53
C PHE A 233 -3.94 -7.14 -6.45
N VAL A 234 -2.69 -7.35 -6.87
CA VAL A 234 -1.53 -7.28 -5.96
C VAL A 234 -1.31 -5.82 -5.57
N ASN A 235 -1.19 -5.56 -4.28
CA ASN A 235 -0.89 -4.24 -3.74
C ASN A 235 0.61 -3.93 -3.84
N LEU A 236 0.94 -2.65 -3.84
CA LEU A 236 2.28 -2.17 -4.14
C LEU A 236 2.69 -0.98 -3.26
N ILE A 237 4.00 -0.72 -3.23
CA ILE A 237 4.57 0.55 -2.80
C ILE A 237 4.92 1.34 -4.05
N ALA A 238 4.47 2.60 -4.13
CA ALA A 238 4.80 3.50 -5.22
C ALA A 238 5.71 4.66 -4.76
N ALA A 239 6.53 5.13 -5.69
CA ALA A 239 7.36 6.32 -5.57
C ALA A 239 7.20 7.21 -6.80
N ARG A 240 7.64 8.47 -6.74
CA ARG A 240 7.81 9.28 -7.95
C ARG A 240 8.85 8.61 -8.86
N THR A 241 8.57 8.58 -10.16
CA THR A 241 9.44 7.90 -11.15
C THR A 241 10.90 8.38 -11.08
N LYS A 242 11.13 9.67 -10.81
CA LYS A 242 12.48 10.24 -10.66
C LYS A 242 13.23 9.74 -9.43
N ASP A 243 12.50 9.25 -8.42
CA ASP A 243 13.04 8.84 -7.11
C ASP A 243 13.03 7.32 -6.92
N LYS A 244 12.60 6.53 -7.93
CA LYS A 244 12.39 5.07 -7.86
C LYS A 244 13.62 4.27 -7.38
N ASP A 245 14.82 4.76 -7.66
CA ASP A 245 16.09 4.09 -7.34
C ASP A 245 16.72 4.61 -6.03
N ASN A 246 16.00 5.40 -5.22
CA ASN A 246 16.48 5.97 -3.97
C ASN A 246 16.82 4.89 -2.95
N GLU A 247 18.06 4.89 -2.43
CA GLU A 247 18.56 3.88 -1.51
C GLU A 247 17.80 3.83 -0.18
N LEU A 248 17.27 4.97 0.30
CA LEU A 248 16.42 4.99 1.51
C LEU A 248 15.07 4.31 1.25
N TYR A 249 14.50 4.46 0.05
CA TYR A 249 13.26 3.78 -0.30
C TYR A 249 13.45 2.27 -0.41
N LYS A 250 14.60 1.81 -0.92
CA LYS A 250 14.96 0.37 -0.91
C LYS A 250 15.02 -0.19 0.50
N LYS A 251 15.53 0.58 1.48
CA LYS A 251 15.53 0.17 2.88
C LYS A 251 14.12 0.07 3.46
N VAL A 252 13.24 1.03 3.14
CA VAL A 252 11.83 0.97 3.53
C VAL A 252 11.15 -0.26 2.94
N VAL A 253 11.38 -0.55 1.65
CA VAL A 253 10.87 -1.75 0.96
C VAL A 253 11.38 -3.02 1.64
N ALA A 254 12.68 -3.11 1.94
CA ALA A 254 13.27 -4.28 2.59
C ALA A 254 12.71 -4.50 4.01
N ALA A 255 12.46 -3.42 4.76
CA ALA A 255 11.82 -3.49 6.07
C ALA A 255 10.35 -3.91 5.98
N TYR A 256 9.65 -3.51 4.92
CA TYR A 256 8.28 -3.95 4.66
C TYR A 256 8.22 -5.43 4.25
N GLN A 257 9.06 -5.86 3.31
CA GLN A 257 9.13 -7.24 2.81
C GLN A 257 9.93 -8.15 3.75
N SER A 258 9.48 -8.26 5.00
CA SER A 258 10.16 -8.98 6.08
C SER A 258 9.27 -10.05 6.73
N GLU A 259 9.91 -11.03 7.40
CA GLU A 259 9.20 -12.04 8.18
C GLU A 259 8.28 -11.40 9.25
N THR A 260 8.73 -10.31 9.88
CA THR A 260 7.92 -9.58 10.85
C THR A 260 6.58 -9.11 10.25
N VAL A 261 6.57 -8.61 9.02
CA VAL A 261 5.34 -8.17 8.36
C VAL A 261 4.46 -9.38 7.99
N GLU A 262 5.05 -10.50 7.59
CA GLU A 262 4.30 -11.74 7.34
C GLU A 262 3.63 -12.28 8.60
N GLU A 263 4.33 -12.23 9.75
CA GLU A 263 3.74 -12.58 11.06
C GLU A 263 2.58 -11.65 11.43
N ILE A 264 2.69 -10.36 11.14
CA ILE A 264 1.60 -9.40 11.33
C ILE A 264 0.40 -9.75 10.45
N TYR A 265 0.63 -10.08 9.17
CA TYR A 265 -0.46 -10.52 8.28
C TYR A 265 -1.17 -11.77 8.79
N ALA A 266 -0.41 -12.77 9.26
CA ALA A 266 -0.96 -14.00 9.78
C ALA A 266 -1.77 -13.77 11.07
N ASN A 267 -1.23 -12.98 12.00
CA ASN A 267 -1.78 -12.83 13.34
C ASN A 267 -2.87 -11.75 13.44
N ASN A 268 -2.60 -10.56 12.88
CA ASN A 268 -3.47 -9.40 13.03
C ASN A 268 -4.55 -9.35 11.94
N PHE A 269 -4.17 -9.74 10.71
CA PHE A 269 -5.08 -9.76 9.56
C PHE A 269 -5.66 -11.16 9.29
N LYS A 270 -5.34 -12.13 10.16
CA LYS A 270 -5.90 -13.51 10.18
C LYS A 270 -5.84 -14.20 8.81
N GLY A 271 -4.74 -14.01 8.09
CA GLY A 271 -4.50 -14.58 6.77
C GLY A 271 -5.36 -13.96 5.66
N SER A 272 -6.01 -12.82 5.88
CA SER A 272 -6.71 -12.09 4.83
C SER A 272 -5.75 -11.29 3.92
N TYR A 273 -4.54 -11.01 4.40
CA TYR A 273 -3.45 -10.42 3.62
C TYR A 273 -2.43 -11.51 3.30
N LEU A 274 -2.22 -11.77 2.03
CA LEU A 274 -1.26 -12.76 1.54
C LEU A 274 -0.05 -12.04 0.95
N PRO A 275 1.18 -12.27 1.46
CA PRO A 275 2.39 -11.62 0.94
C PRO A 275 2.65 -12.04 -0.52
N THR A 276 3.14 -11.10 -1.35
CA THR A 276 3.34 -11.31 -2.80
C THR A 276 4.76 -10.96 -3.27
N TRP A 277 5.72 -10.91 -2.37
CA TRP A 277 7.14 -10.63 -2.68
C TRP A 277 8.06 -11.85 -2.64
N LYS A 278 7.53 -13.05 -2.43
CA LYS A 278 8.26 -14.33 -2.46
C LYS A 278 8.21 -14.96 -3.82
#